data_ca7a7805226dde86a113d976228f2895
#
_entry.id   ca7a7805226dde86a113d976228f2895
#
_cell.length_a   1.000
_cell.length_b   1.000
_cell.length_c   1.000
_cell.angle_alpha   90.00
_cell.angle_beta   90.00
_cell.angle_gamma   90.00
#
_symmetry.space_group_name_H-M   'P 1'
#
loop_
_entity.id
_entity.type
_entity.pdbx_description
1 polymer ?
#
loop_
_entity_poly.entity_id
_entity_poly.type
_entity_poly.pdbx_seq_one_letter_code
_entity_poly.pdbx_strand_id
1 'polypeptide(L)'
;MSKHIKAGKLFTGLDTKAEENQTVVIDDGMITYAGPSEGAPQAAADDDIVDASDYFVMPGLTDVHTHLAYGNAKCEEDIDIYAPVEFRALRGMFMAQRVLLAGYTSICNPGDAARVTLAIRDAVNAGLFQGPRITTAGPYLTSRQGLTDWYPTWIGQPETSIGHLIRSPAEAIEEIRVQVKDGVDVIKIAMDGDTALQPNGVSQFSGLMAAFNQQELDNMATETHRLGKRLITHARGKEATLYSARAKTDCIFHASYGDDECLEEIVKNGCTISPTLTLLVNNFEFSQPTDGAGNGWSDHSKMEAEAAFEFLSKAHKAGVPLLTGTDSGFAITPYGEWHAKELVIYVKYLGMTEGEALRSATSVSAAFLNDGDRLGALEPGRHADIIVFDGNPLEDIGQLLDKSRMKHIMLAGEDISVTTHEIDTKQVSEFSYDMWSDMYTQERVKELSNSIRSIAAE
;
A
#
# COMPACT_ATOMS: atom_id res chain seq x y z
N MET A 1 -34.14 -3.56 5.00
CA MET A 1 -33.72 -4.96 5.17
C MET A 1 -32.29 -4.89 5.70
N SER A 2 -32.15 -5.18 6.96
CA SER A 2 -30.86 -5.08 7.63
C SER A 2 -30.09 -6.40 7.48
N LYS A 3 -28.78 -6.36 7.58
CA LYS A 3 -27.92 -7.56 7.63
C LYS A 3 -27.32 -7.68 9.02
N HIS A 4 -27.42 -8.86 9.62
CA HIS A 4 -26.88 -9.17 10.94
C HIS A 4 -25.74 -10.18 10.81
N ILE A 5 -24.53 -9.82 11.24
CA ILE A 5 -23.38 -10.72 11.29
C ILE A 5 -23.16 -11.13 12.74
N LYS A 6 -23.37 -12.42 13.04
CA LYS A 6 -23.11 -12.99 14.38
C LYS A 6 -21.66 -13.46 14.41
N ALA A 7 -20.81 -12.74 15.14
CA ALA A 7 -19.38 -12.98 15.20
C ALA A 7 -19.00 -13.85 16.41
N GLY A 8 -18.21 -14.89 16.20
CA GLY A 8 -17.57 -15.62 17.30
C GLY A 8 -16.57 -14.75 18.04
N LYS A 9 -15.71 -14.06 17.30
CA LYS A 9 -14.83 -13.00 17.79
C LYS A 9 -14.95 -11.77 16.89
N LEU A 10 -15.07 -10.60 17.46
CA LEU A 10 -15.15 -9.31 16.77
C LEU A 10 -13.95 -8.44 17.13
N PHE A 11 -13.11 -8.15 16.14
CA PHE A 11 -12.10 -7.12 16.21
C PHE A 11 -12.65 -5.86 15.54
N THR A 12 -12.86 -4.81 16.33
CA THR A 12 -13.47 -3.57 15.82
C THR A 12 -12.50 -2.67 15.06
N GLY A 13 -11.18 -2.87 15.22
CA GLY A 13 -10.15 -1.95 14.73
C GLY A 13 -9.92 -0.72 15.62
N LEU A 14 -10.73 -0.49 16.64
CA LEU A 14 -10.60 0.67 17.54
C LEU A 14 -9.52 0.46 18.61
N ASP A 15 -9.33 -0.79 19.02
CA ASP A 15 -8.27 -1.19 19.95
C ASP A 15 -7.48 -2.40 19.39
N THR A 16 -6.71 -3.08 20.24
CA THR A 16 -5.84 -4.20 19.84
C THR A 16 -6.39 -5.57 20.22
N LYS A 17 -7.68 -5.64 20.61
CA LYS A 17 -8.32 -6.86 21.11
C LYS A 17 -9.56 -7.20 20.31
N ALA A 18 -9.98 -8.46 20.40
CA ALA A 18 -11.27 -8.91 19.91
C ALA A 18 -12.13 -9.38 21.07
N GLU A 19 -13.43 -9.12 20.97
CA GLU A 19 -14.44 -9.54 21.96
C GLU A 19 -15.26 -10.72 21.42
N GLU A 20 -15.67 -11.63 22.30
CA GLU A 20 -16.47 -12.80 21.93
C GLU A 20 -17.97 -12.51 21.92
N ASN A 21 -18.72 -13.34 21.18
CA ASN A 21 -20.19 -13.27 21.12
C ASN A 21 -20.74 -11.88 20.78
N GLN A 22 -20.26 -11.33 19.70
CA GLN A 22 -20.62 -9.99 19.21
C GLN A 22 -21.54 -10.09 18.00
N THR A 23 -22.27 -9.00 17.74
CA THR A 23 -23.09 -8.85 16.53
C THR A 23 -22.79 -7.51 15.87
N VAL A 24 -22.65 -7.52 14.54
CA VAL A 24 -22.64 -6.32 13.71
C VAL A 24 -23.94 -6.24 12.95
N VAL A 25 -24.63 -5.08 13.01
CA VAL A 25 -25.84 -4.83 12.24
C VAL A 25 -25.55 -3.76 11.21
N ILE A 26 -26.00 -4.02 9.99
CA ILE A 26 -25.75 -3.19 8.82
C ILE A 26 -27.10 -2.79 8.21
N ASP A 27 -27.23 -1.51 7.89
CA ASP A 27 -28.40 -0.98 7.18
C ASP A 27 -27.92 0.02 6.13
N ASP A 28 -28.38 -0.14 4.89
CA ASP A 28 -27.99 0.70 3.73
C ASP A 28 -26.44 0.88 3.61
N GLY A 29 -25.71 -0.22 3.74
CA GLY A 29 -24.25 -0.25 3.62
C GLY A 29 -23.46 0.35 4.77
N MET A 30 -24.15 0.80 5.83
CA MET A 30 -23.55 1.42 7.00
C MET A 30 -23.75 0.56 8.24
N ILE A 31 -22.77 0.53 9.12
CA ILE A 31 -22.88 -0.12 10.42
C ILE A 31 -23.81 0.72 11.31
N THR A 32 -24.83 0.09 11.85
CA THR A 32 -25.76 0.72 12.80
C THR A 32 -25.58 0.21 14.22
N TYR A 33 -24.97 -0.98 14.37
CA TYR A 33 -24.61 -1.57 15.67
C TYR A 33 -23.36 -2.44 15.50
N ALA A 34 -22.47 -2.39 16.47
CA ALA A 34 -21.37 -3.34 16.65
C ALA A 34 -21.12 -3.49 18.16
N GLY A 35 -21.33 -4.68 18.71
CA GLY A 35 -21.22 -4.89 20.15
C GLY A 35 -21.79 -6.25 20.60
N PRO A 36 -21.96 -6.45 21.93
CA PRO A 36 -22.45 -7.70 22.51
C PRO A 36 -23.76 -8.18 21.87
N SER A 37 -23.83 -9.46 21.53
CA SER A 37 -25.04 -10.03 20.87
C SER A 37 -26.31 -9.90 21.73
N GLU A 38 -26.18 -9.88 23.06
CA GLU A 38 -27.31 -9.70 23.98
C GLU A 38 -27.96 -8.32 23.83
N GLY A 39 -27.19 -7.29 23.46
CA GLY A 39 -27.65 -5.91 23.26
C GLY A 39 -28.04 -5.59 21.81
N ALA A 40 -27.84 -6.52 20.88
CA ALA A 40 -28.11 -6.26 19.46
C ALA A 40 -29.61 -6.08 19.16
N PRO A 41 -29.96 -5.22 18.19
CA PRO A 41 -31.31 -5.16 17.66
C PRO A 41 -31.81 -6.55 17.25
N GLN A 42 -33.08 -6.85 17.49
CA GLN A 42 -33.68 -8.11 17.09
C GLN A 42 -33.83 -8.13 15.56
N ALA A 43 -33.36 -9.19 14.92
CA ALA A 43 -33.53 -9.34 13.47
C ALA A 43 -35.03 -9.52 13.12
N ALA A 44 -35.50 -8.81 12.11
CA ALA A 44 -36.80 -9.01 11.52
C ALA A 44 -36.80 -10.29 10.66
N ALA A 45 -38.03 -10.76 10.29
CA ALA A 45 -38.14 -12.02 9.55
C ALA A 45 -37.54 -11.97 8.13
N ASP A 46 -37.39 -10.78 7.58
CA ASP A 46 -36.87 -10.50 6.24
C ASP A 46 -35.40 -9.97 6.25
N ASP A 47 -34.79 -9.91 7.42
CA ASP A 47 -33.38 -9.52 7.54
C ASP A 47 -32.43 -10.66 7.14
N ASP A 48 -31.32 -10.31 6.56
CA ASP A 48 -30.25 -11.24 6.21
C ASP A 48 -29.38 -11.56 7.44
N ILE A 49 -29.13 -12.84 7.69
CA ILE A 49 -28.33 -13.30 8.84
C ILE A 49 -27.13 -14.08 8.35
N VAL A 50 -25.94 -13.53 8.61
CA VAL A 50 -24.65 -14.20 8.39
C VAL A 50 -24.21 -14.82 9.72
N ASP A 51 -24.22 -16.15 9.79
CA ASP A 51 -23.70 -16.87 10.96
C ASP A 51 -22.18 -17.04 10.85
N ALA A 52 -21.47 -16.16 11.53
CA ALA A 52 -20.02 -16.18 11.68
C ALA A 52 -19.61 -16.51 13.13
N SER A 53 -20.42 -17.29 13.87
CA SER A 53 -20.19 -17.64 15.27
C SER A 53 -18.94 -18.48 15.51
N ASP A 54 -18.45 -19.16 14.48
CA ASP A 54 -17.18 -19.93 14.52
C ASP A 54 -15.98 -19.14 13.94
N TYR A 55 -16.19 -17.90 13.50
CA TYR A 55 -15.22 -17.11 12.75
C TYR A 55 -14.80 -15.84 13.47
N PHE A 56 -13.69 -15.28 12.99
CA PHE A 56 -13.18 -13.97 13.36
C PHE A 56 -13.72 -12.92 12.39
N VAL A 57 -14.36 -11.88 12.91
CA VAL A 57 -14.91 -10.77 12.12
C VAL A 57 -14.07 -9.52 12.37
N MET A 58 -13.63 -8.86 11.31
CA MET A 58 -12.78 -7.68 11.39
C MET A 58 -13.09 -6.68 10.27
N PRO A 59 -12.64 -5.41 10.37
CA PRO A 59 -12.72 -4.47 9.28
C PRO A 59 -11.94 -4.98 8.07
N GLY A 60 -12.34 -4.54 6.87
CA GLY A 60 -11.50 -4.66 5.68
C GLY A 60 -10.13 -4.04 5.89
N LEU A 61 -9.10 -4.65 5.32
CA LEU A 61 -7.72 -4.22 5.45
C LEU A 61 -7.42 -3.03 4.54
N THR A 62 -6.40 -2.26 4.91
CA THR A 62 -5.95 -1.07 4.19
C THR A 62 -4.49 -1.18 3.82
N ASP A 63 -4.14 -0.86 2.56
CA ASP A 63 -2.77 -0.71 2.08
C ASP A 63 -2.58 0.72 1.53
N VAL A 64 -1.72 1.53 2.17
CA VAL A 64 -1.53 2.93 1.77
C VAL A 64 -0.45 3.11 0.70
N HIS A 65 0.16 2.02 0.20
CA HIS A 65 1.23 2.09 -0.78
C HIS A 65 1.11 0.99 -1.84
N THR A 66 0.28 1.24 -2.85
CA THR A 66 0.00 0.31 -3.95
C THR A 66 0.07 1.05 -5.27
N HIS A 67 0.80 0.54 -6.26
CA HIS A 67 0.97 1.16 -7.57
C HIS A 67 0.25 0.39 -8.67
N LEU A 68 -1.01 0.70 -8.93
CA LEU A 68 -1.88 -0.09 -9.82
C LEU A 68 -1.44 -0.11 -11.29
N ALA A 69 -0.70 0.91 -11.74
CA ALA A 69 -0.25 0.99 -13.14
C ALA A 69 1.06 0.25 -13.43
N TYR A 70 1.84 -0.15 -12.41
CA TYR A 70 3.16 -0.78 -12.61
C TYR A 70 3.06 -2.15 -13.28
N GLY A 71 2.06 -2.95 -12.94
CA GLY A 71 1.78 -4.21 -13.63
C GLY A 71 2.70 -5.36 -13.26
N ASN A 72 3.19 -5.42 -12.03
CA ASN A 72 4.19 -6.37 -11.54
C ASN A 72 5.54 -6.23 -12.27
N ALA A 73 6.02 -5.00 -12.39
CA ALA A 73 7.23 -4.64 -13.10
C ALA A 73 8.49 -5.26 -12.49
N LYS A 74 9.46 -5.59 -13.34
CA LYS A 74 10.80 -6.05 -12.94
C LYS A 74 11.83 -4.93 -13.00
N CYS A 75 11.63 -3.97 -13.89
CA CYS A 75 12.54 -2.86 -14.13
C CYS A 75 11.75 -1.59 -14.48
N GLU A 76 12.48 -0.51 -14.59
CA GLU A 76 11.94 0.83 -14.86
C GLU A 76 11.26 0.93 -16.22
N GLU A 77 11.78 0.22 -17.23
CA GLU A 77 11.21 0.20 -18.57
C GLU A 77 9.83 -0.47 -18.60
N ASP A 78 9.61 -1.50 -17.78
CA ASP A 78 8.30 -2.14 -17.62
C ASP A 78 7.28 -1.14 -17.07
N ILE A 79 7.72 -0.24 -16.18
CA ILE A 79 6.87 0.78 -15.59
C ILE A 79 6.58 1.88 -16.61
N ASP A 80 7.60 2.39 -17.28
CA ASP A 80 7.50 3.65 -18.04
C ASP A 80 7.25 3.47 -19.53
N ILE A 81 7.75 2.39 -20.16
CA ILE A 81 7.87 2.33 -21.63
C ILE A 81 6.93 1.31 -22.25
N TYR A 82 6.87 0.08 -21.73
CA TYR A 82 6.30 -1.04 -22.49
C TYR A 82 4.77 -1.12 -22.52
N ALA A 83 4.06 -0.28 -21.76
CA ALA A 83 2.61 -0.25 -21.80
C ALA A 83 2.06 1.16 -22.00
N PRO A 84 1.15 1.39 -22.96
CA PRO A 84 0.45 2.66 -23.08
C PRO A 84 -0.49 2.87 -21.88
N VAL A 85 -0.75 4.13 -21.54
CA VAL A 85 -1.54 4.50 -20.36
C VAL A 85 -2.96 3.93 -20.35
N GLU A 86 -3.57 3.78 -21.53
CA GLU A 86 -4.90 3.18 -21.70
C GLU A 86 -4.90 1.71 -21.28
N PHE A 87 -3.87 0.96 -21.67
CA PHE A 87 -3.73 -0.44 -21.26
C PHE A 87 -3.43 -0.56 -19.77
N ARG A 88 -2.61 0.35 -19.22
CA ARG A 88 -2.33 0.38 -17.79
C ARG A 88 -3.60 0.61 -16.96
N ALA A 89 -4.53 1.44 -17.43
CA ALA A 89 -5.80 1.65 -16.74
C ALA A 89 -6.66 0.37 -16.68
N LEU A 90 -6.76 -0.36 -17.79
CA LEU A 90 -7.51 -1.62 -17.83
C LEU A 90 -6.84 -2.70 -16.99
N ARG A 91 -5.52 -2.86 -17.13
CA ARG A 91 -4.72 -3.78 -16.32
C ARG A 91 -4.77 -3.43 -14.84
N GLY A 92 -4.63 -2.16 -14.50
CA GLY A 92 -4.68 -1.67 -13.13
C GLY A 92 -6.03 -1.93 -12.46
N MET A 93 -7.14 -1.85 -13.19
CA MET A 93 -8.45 -2.24 -12.65
C MET A 93 -8.49 -3.73 -12.29
N PHE A 94 -7.98 -4.59 -13.15
CA PHE A 94 -7.85 -6.03 -12.86
C PHE A 94 -6.95 -6.28 -11.64
N MET A 95 -5.83 -5.54 -11.51
CA MET A 95 -4.92 -5.66 -10.37
C MET A 95 -5.56 -5.16 -9.07
N ALA A 96 -6.35 -4.07 -9.12
CA ALA A 96 -7.13 -3.59 -7.98
C ALA A 96 -8.11 -4.66 -7.45
N GLN A 97 -8.70 -5.43 -8.35
CA GLN A 97 -9.57 -6.55 -7.98
C GLN A 97 -8.80 -7.68 -7.28
N ARG A 98 -7.56 -7.97 -7.69
CA ARG A 98 -6.71 -8.95 -7.00
C ARG A 98 -6.33 -8.49 -5.59
N VAL A 99 -6.11 -7.19 -5.40
CA VAL A 99 -5.86 -6.59 -4.07
C VAL A 99 -7.10 -6.71 -3.19
N LEU A 100 -8.29 -6.44 -3.74
CA LEU A 100 -9.56 -6.61 -3.02
C LEU A 100 -9.79 -8.06 -2.59
N LEU A 101 -9.52 -9.04 -3.47
CA LEU A 101 -9.61 -10.48 -3.15
C LEU A 101 -8.63 -10.95 -2.07
N ALA A 102 -7.60 -10.16 -1.77
CA ALA A 102 -6.71 -10.39 -0.64
C ALA A 102 -7.21 -9.73 0.67
N GLY A 103 -8.45 -9.21 0.69
CA GLY A 103 -9.06 -8.57 1.86
C GLY A 103 -8.76 -7.09 2.02
N TYR A 104 -8.02 -6.48 1.10
CA TYR A 104 -7.70 -5.05 1.14
C TYR A 104 -8.83 -4.25 0.49
N THR A 105 -9.80 -3.86 1.30
CA THR A 105 -11.00 -3.14 0.87
C THR A 105 -10.77 -1.67 0.59
N SER A 106 -9.64 -1.13 1.06
CA SER A 106 -9.24 0.27 0.89
C SER A 106 -7.75 0.37 0.58
N ILE A 107 -7.39 1.22 -0.36
CA ILE A 107 -6.00 1.43 -0.75
C ILE A 107 -5.67 2.91 -0.99
N CYS A 108 -4.39 3.27 -0.84
CA CYS A 108 -3.85 4.47 -1.43
C CYS A 108 -2.89 4.09 -2.56
N ASN A 109 -3.13 4.68 -3.75
CA ASN A 109 -2.18 4.66 -4.85
C ASN A 109 -1.44 6.00 -4.88
N PRO A 110 -0.22 6.06 -4.31
CA PRO A 110 0.46 7.33 -4.06
C PRO A 110 1.15 7.92 -5.30
N GLY A 111 0.91 7.39 -6.46
CA GLY A 111 1.41 7.93 -7.71
C GLY A 111 1.45 6.91 -8.84
N ASP A 112 1.12 7.40 -10.02
CA ASP A 112 1.10 6.62 -11.26
C ASP A 112 1.22 7.52 -12.49
N ALA A 113 1.38 6.90 -13.67
CA ALA A 113 1.45 7.62 -14.93
C ALA A 113 0.15 8.38 -15.25
N ALA A 114 0.27 9.60 -15.68
CA ALA A 114 -0.84 10.42 -16.17
C ALA A 114 -2.05 10.42 -15.22
N ARG A 115 -3.21 9.96 -15.67
CA ARG A 115 -4.46 9.87 -14.89
C ARG A 115 -4.96 8.45 -14.73
N VAL A 116 -4.05 7.45 -14.82
CA VAL A 116 -4.43 6.04 -14.80
C VAL A 116 -5.25 5.68 -13.57
N THR A 117 -4.74 5.95 -12.38
CA THR A 117 -5.42 5.56 -11.15
C THR A 117 -6.63 6.45 -10.83
N LEU A 118 -6.63 7.70 -11.27
CA LEU A 118 -7.82 8.55 -11.23
C LEU A 118 -8.98 7.91 -12.01
N ALA A 119 -8.71 7.41 -13.23
CA ALA A 119 -9.71 6.73 -14.04
C ALA A 119 -10.20 5.45 -13.39
N ILE A 120 -9.32 4.66 -12.77
CA ILE A 120 -9.69 3.43 -12.04
C ILE A 120 -10.58 3.76 -10.84
N ARG A 121 -10.16 4.73 -10.00
CA ARG A 121 -10.95 5.19 -8.85
C ARG A 121 -12.34 5.65 -9.26
N ASP A 122 -12.41 6.49 -10.29
CA ASP A 122 -13.68 7.06 -10.74
C ASP A 122 -14.60 5.99 -11.35
N ALA A 123 -14.03 4.99 -12.03
CA ALA A 123 -14.79 3.85 -12.55
C ALA A 123 -15.36 2.97 -11.42
N VAL A 124 -14.60 2.75 -10.35
CA VAL A 124 -15.07 2.05 -9.14
C VAL A 124 -16.17 2.88 -8.45
N ASN A 125 -15.94 4.18 -8.24
CA ASN A 125 -16.91 5.06 -7.58
C ASN A 125 -18.22 5.20 -8.38
N ALA A 126 -18.15 5.14 -9.71
CA ALA A 126 -19.31 5.14 -10.58
C ALA A 126 -20.04 3.79 -10.65
N GLY A 127 -19.52 2.76 -10.00
CA GLY A 127 -20.10 1.40 -10.03
C GLY A 127 -19.94 0.67 -11.35
N LEU A 128 -19.01 1.12 -12.23
CA LEU A 128 -18.70 0.40 -13.47
C LEU A 128 -17.98 -0.92 -13.20
N PHE A 129 -17.18 -0.93 -12.15
CA PHE A 129 -16.44 -2.10 -11.68
C PHE A 129 -16.49 -2.18 -10.16
N GLN A 130 -16.51 -3.40 -9.64
CA GLN A 130 -16.28 -3.64 -8.23
C GLN A 130 -14.77 -3.65 -7.96
N GLY A 131 -14.31 -2.85 -7.01
CA GLY A 131 -12.90 -2.70 -6.62
C GLY A 131 -12.78 -2.14 -5.20
N PRO A 132 -11.57 -2.04 -4.65
CA PRO A 132 -11.36 -1.41 -3.35
C PRO A 132 -11.70 0.08 -3.41
N ARG A 133 -11.90 0.71 -2.26
CA ARG A 133 -11.96 2.17 -2.17
C ARG A 133 -10.55 2.73 -2.40
N ILE A 134 -10.41 3.69 -3.32
CA ILE A 134 -9.11 4.17 -3.79
C ILE A 134 -8.94 5.64 -3.41
N THR A 135 -7.85 5.93 -2.71
CA THR A 135 -7.27 7.27 -2.55
C THR A 135 -6.08 7.37 -3.52
N THR A 136 -5.95 8.43 -4.31
CA THR A 136 -4.93 8.46 -5.37
C THR A 136 -4.22 9.80 -5.51
N ALA A 137 -2.92 9.75 -5.85
CA ALA A 137 -2.14 10.85 -6.38
C ALA A 137 -2.09 10.83 -7.92
N GLY A 138 -1.51 11.89 -8.49
CA GLY A 138 -1.04 11.93 -9.88
C GLY A 138 0.41 11.42 -10.00
N PRO A 139 1.12 11.78 -11.09
CA PRO A 139 2.55 11.50 -11.21
C PRO A 139 3.36 12.11 -10.07
N TYR A 140 4.44 11.42 -9.62
CA TYR A 140 5.29 11.96 -8.56
C TYR A 140 5.93 13.27 -8.97
N LEU A 141 6.00 14.23 -8.06
CA LEU A 141 6.88 15.36 -8.26
C LEU A 141 8.31 14.93 -7.92
N THR A 142 9.18 14.95 -8.89
CA THR A 142 10.60 14.55 -8.75
C THR A 142 11.52 15.62 -9.34
N SER A 143 12.79 15.61 -8.94
CA SER A 143 13.82 16.44 -9.56
C SER A 143 14.74 15.61 -10.45
N ARG A 144 15.66 16.28 -11.17
CA ARG A 144 16.74 15.55 -11.84
C ARG A 144 17.52 14.72 -10.83
N GLN A 145 17.78 13.47 -11.21
CA GLN A 145 18.45 12.46 -10.37
C GLN A 145 17.66 12.01 -9.14
N GLY A 146 16.43 12.46 -8.98
CA GLY A 146 15.48 11.90 -8.04
C GLY A 146 14.87 10.60 -8.54
N LEU A 147 14.02 10.01 -7.73
CA LEU A 147 13.22 8.84 -8.11
C LEU A 147 12.48 9.13 -9.41
N THR A 148 12.47 8.19 -10.35
CA THR A 148 11.82 8.27 -11.66
C THR A 148 12.57 9.08 -12.75
N ASP A 149 13.68 9.75 -12.45
CA ASP A 149 14.56 10.34 -13.48
C ASP A 149 15.61 9.31 -13.93
N TRP A 150 15.12 8.19 -14.48
CA TRP A 150 15.95 7.00 -14.77
C TRP A 150 16.71 7.07 -16.10
N TYR A 151 16.28 7.93 -17.02
CA TYR A 151 16.80 7.95 -18.38
C TYR A 151 17.85 9.04 -18.59
N PRO A 152 18.84 8.82 -19.49
CA PRO A 152 19.81 9.83 -19.83
C PRO A 152 19.17 11.14 -20.32
N THR A 153 19.79 12.27 -19.99
CA THR A 153 19.24 13.60 -20.32
C THR A 153 18.99 13.84 -21.81
N TRP A 154 19.69 13.13 -22.69
CA TRP A 154 19.50 13.22 -24.16
C TRP A 154 18.34 12.37 -24.68
N ILE A 155 17.81 11.45 -23.87
CA ILE A 155 16.57 10.71 -24.16
C ILE A 155 15.39 11.47 -23.53
N GLY A 156 15.59 11.97 -22.30
CA GLY A 156 14.56 12.63 -21.53
C GLY A 156 13.59 11.63 -20.87
N GLN A 157 12.59 12.14 -20.21
CA GLN A 157 11.56 11.37 -19.52
C GLN A 157 10.45 11.00 -20.52
N PRO A 158 10.01 9.74 -20.59
CA PRO A 158 8.87 9.33 -21.41
C PRO A 158 7.58 10.06 -20.97
N GLU A 159 6.68 10.33 -21.91
CA GLU A 159 5.35 10.88 -21.59
C GLU A 159 4.51 9.94 -20.73
N THR A 160 4.85 8.67 -20.75
CA THR A 160 4.22 7.60 -19.96
C THR A 160 4.88 7.38 -18.60
N SER A 161 5.84 8.22 -18.20
CA SER A 161 6.52 8.12 -16.92
C SER A 161 5.56 8.32 -15.74
N ILE A 162 5.86 7.62 -14.67
CA ILE A 162 5.15 7.76 -13.39
C ILE A 162 5.58 9.01 -12.60
N GLY A 163 6.67 9.66 -13.01
CA GLY A 163 7.17 10.89 -12.39
C GLY A 163 6.98 12.11 -13.28
N HIS A 164 6.74 13.26 -12.67
CA HIS A 164 6.78 14.57 -13.32
C HIS A 164 8.06 15.29 -12.90
N LEU A 165 8.95 15.51 -13.86
CA LEU A 165 10.27 16.11 -13.62
C LEU A 165 10.14 17.61 -13.42
N ILE A 166 10.31 18.07 -12.19
CA ILE A 166 10.28 19.47 -11.81
C ILE A 166 11.60 20.16 -12.18
N ARG A 167 11.50 21.27 -12.91
CA ARG A 167 12.64 22.06 -13.42
C ARG A 167 12.83 23.37 -12.67
N SER A 168 11.81 23.80 -11.93
CA SER A 168 11.85 25.00 -11.12
C SER A 168 10.83 24.98 -9.98
N PRO A 169 11.03 25.74 -8.90
CA PRO A 169 10.05 25.85 -7.81
C PRO A 169 8.67 26.33 -8.28
N ALA A 170 8.61 27.19 -9.29
CA ALA A 170 7.35 27.68 -9.86
C ALA A 170 6.59 26.56 -10.58
N GLU A 171 7.29 25.71 -11.31
CA GLU A 171 6.72 24.53 -11.98
C GLU A 171 6.15 23.53 -10.97
N ALA A 172 6.83 23.31 -9.84
CA ALA A 172 6.32 22.44 -8.76
C ALA A 172 4.96 22.92 -8.25
N ILE A 173 4.82 24.21 -7.99
CA ILE A 173 3.57 24.80 -7.51
C ILE A 173 2.46 24.70 -8.58
N GLU A 174 2.79 24.92 -9.84
CA GLU A 174 1.83 24.80 -10.93
C GLU A 174 1.38 23.36 -11.14
N GLU A 175 2.31 22.41 -11.09
CA GLU A 175 1.98 20.98 -11.21
C GLU A 175 1.05 20.49 -10.08
N ILE A 176 1.30 20.91 -8.83
CA ILE A 176 0.40 20.64 -7.71
C ILE A 176 -1.03 21.13 -8.02
N ARG A 177 -1.16 22.34 -8.57
CA ARG A 177 -2.47 22.91 -8.93
C ARG A 177 -3.13 22.14 -10.07
N VAL A 178 -2.36 21.70 -11.06
CA VAL A 178 -2.85 20.88 -12.18
C VAL A 178 -3.38 19.54 -11.63
N GLN A 179 -2.61 18.84 -10.82
CA GLN A 179 -3.05 17.56 -10.23
C GLN A 179 -4.29 17.73 -9.35
N VAL A 180 -4.35 18.77 -8.53
CA VAL A 180 -5.54 19.06 -7.71
C VAL A 180 -6.76 19.38 -8.59
N LYS A 181 -6.58 20.11 -9.69
CA LYS A 181 -7.65 20.38 -10.67
C LYS A 181 -8.10 19.09 -11.36
N ASP A 182 -7.20 18.15 -11.62
CA ASP A 182 -7.50 16.84 -12.19
C ASP A 182 -8.25 15.93 -11.20
N GLY A 183 -8.30 16.30 -9.92
CA GLY A 183 -9.10 15.62 -8.90
C GLY A 183 -8.34 14.61 -8.07
N VAL A 184 -7.00 14.75 -7.93
CA VAL A 184 -6.24 13.88 -7.01
C VAL A 184 -6.70 14.07 -5.55
N ASP A 185 -6.53 13.03 -4.77
CA ASP A 185 -6.84 13.04 -3.33
C ASP A 185 -5.64 13.49 -2.49
N VAL A 186 -4.44 13.13 -2.93
CA VAL A 186 -3.17 13.41 -2.26
C VAL A 186 -2.11 13.86 -3.28
N ILE A 187 -1.06 14.52 -2.80
CA ILE A 187 0.14 14.86 -3.61
C ILE A 187 1.30 13.99 -3.14
N LYS A 188 2.09 13.47 -4.09
CA LYS A 188 3.31 12.68 -3.80
C LYS A 188 4.55 13.43 -4.31
N ILE A 189 5.54 13.55 -3.44
CA ILE A 189 6.87 14.08 -3.77
C ILE A 189 7.93 13.02 -3.52
N ALA A 190 8.82 12.81 -4.48
CA ALA A 190 10.01 11.99 -4.31
C ALA A 190 11.14 12.87 -3.75
N MET A 191 11.45 12.69 -2.47
CA MET A 191 12.48 13.49 -1.77
C MET A 191 13.89 12.95 -1.92
N ASP A 192 14.03 11.70 -2.33
CA ASP A 192 15.31 11.09 -2.70
C ASP A 192 15.11 10.07 -3.83
N GLY A 193 16.19 9.45 -4.27
CA GLY A 193 16.15 8.41 -5.28
C GLY A 193 15.95 7.03 -4.67
N ASP A 194 15.98 6.00 -5.52
CA ASP A 194 16.09 4.64 -5.05
C ASP A 194 17.52 4.36 -4.58
N THR A 195 17.66 3.63 -3.47
CA THR A 195 18.96 3.07 -3.06
C THR A 195 19.43 1.99 -4.02
N ALA A 196 18.53 1.49 -4.84
CA ALA A 196 18.81 0.56 -5.89
C ALA A 196 19.83 1.16 -6.87
N LEU A 197 20.95 0.49 -6.96
CA LEU A 197 22.02 0.85 -7.86
C LEU A 197 21.54 0.76 -9.31
N GLN A 198 21.89 1.73 -10.10
CA GLN A 198 21.94 1.56 -11.54
C GLN A 198 22.64 0.24 -11.88
N PRO A 199 22.21 -0.53 -12.88
CA PRO A 199 22.77 -1.85 -13.21
C PRO A 199 24.28 -1.90 -13.44
N ASN A 200 24.91 -0.76 -13.66
CA ASN A 200 26.37 -0.61 -13.87
C ASN A 200 27.16 -0.33 -12.58
N GLY A 201 26.50 -0.34 -11.41
CA GLY A 201 27.16 -0.12 -10.12
C GLY A 201 27.70 1.30 -9.90
N VAL A 202 27.40 2.23 -10.78
CA VAL A 202 27.84 3.63 -10.71
C VAL A 202 26.62 4.52 -10.53
N SER A 203 26.07 4.50 -9.34
CA SER A 203 25.26 5.65 -8.92
C SER A 203 26.23 6.77 -8.54
N GLN A 204 26.28 7.82 -9.33
CA GLN A 204 27.01 9.05 -8.95
C GLN A 204 26.30 9.79 -7.81
N PHE A 205 25.08 9.39 -7.50
CA PHE A 205 24.25 9.89 -6.42
C PHE A 205 23.78 8.70 -5.61
N SER A 206 24.13 8.70 -4.33
CA SER A 206 23.48 7.76 -3.42
C SER A 206 22.00 8.10 -3.42
N GLY A 207 21.11 7.11 -3.56
CA GLY A 207 19.67 7.29 -3.41
C GLY A 207 19.26 7.87 -2.06
N LEU A 208 20.22 8.23 -1.23
CA LEU A 208 20.07 8.84 0.08
C LEU A 208 20.21 10.37 0.06
N MET A 209 20.54 10.97 -1.09
CA MET A 209 20.64 12.44 -1.21
C MET A 209 19.26 13.03 -1.48
N ALA A 210 18.92 14.10 -0.75
CA ALA A 210 17.66 14.79 -0.96
C ALA A 210 17.58 15.40 -2.38
N ALA A 211 16.50 15.10 -3.09
CA ALA A 211 16.25 15.59 -4.45
C ALA A 211 15.79 17.05 -4.48
N PHE A 212 15.20 17.51 -3.40
CA PHE A 212 14.80 18.89 -3.17
C PHE A 212 15.38 19.39 -1.85
N ASN A 213 15.73 20.68 -1.78
CA ASN A 213 16.12 21.29 -0.52
C ASN A 213 14.90 21.59 0.38
N GLN A 214 15.15 21.93 1.65
CA GLN A 214 14.10 22.22 2.63
C GLN A 214 13.12 23.29 2.14
N GLN A 215 13.61 24.41 1.59
CA GLN A 215 12.74 25.52 1.16
C GLN A 215 11.84 25.13 -0.01
N GLU A 216 12.33 24.30 -0.93
CA GLU A 216 11.53 23.80 -2.05
C GLU A 216 10.40 22.92 -1.53
N LEU A 217 10.70 21.99 -0.63
CA LEU A 217 9.70 21.15 -0.01
C LEU A 217 8.70 21.95 0.83
N ASP A 218 9.14 22.92 1.62
CA ASP A 218 8.26 23.78 2.42
C ASP A 218 7.25 24.54 1.54
N ASN A 219 7.69 25.02 0.37
CA ASN A 219 6.80 25.69 -0.58
C ASN A 219 5.76 24.73 -1.16
N MET A 220 6.18 23.51 -1.55
CA MET A 220 5.29 22.48 -2.07
C MET A 220 4.28 22.00 -1.01
N ALA A 221 4.74 21.80 0.22
CA ALA A 221 3.89 21.41 1.35
C ALA A 221 2.85 22.51 1.67
N THR A 222 3.28 23.77 1.71
CA THR A 222 2.41 24.92 1.95
C THR A 222 1.30 24.97 0.90
N GLU A 223 1.63 24.83 -0.38
CA GLU A 223 0.64 24.88 -1.45
C GLU A 223 -0.31 23.69 -1.42
N THR A 224 0.22 22.48 -1.18
CA THR A 224 -0.58 21.27 -1.05
C THR A 224 -1.62 21.40 0.07
N HIS A 225 -1.19 21.79 1.26
CA HIS A 225 -2.09 21.98 2.41
C HIS A 225 -3.06 23.15 2.21
N ARG A 226 -2.62 24.25 1.58
CA ARG A 226 -3.50 25.38 1.22
C ARG A 226 -4.66 24.93 0.31
N LEU A 227 -4.42 23.95 -0.55
CA LEU A 227 -5.43 23.35 -1.44
C LEU A 227 -6.25 22.23 -0.76
N GLY A 228 -6.06 22.00 0.54
CA GLY A 228 -6.78 21.00 1.32
C GLY A 228 -6.41 19.56 0.98
N LYS A 229 -5.19 19.36 0.46
CA LYS A 229 -4.69 18.03 0.12
C LYS A 229 -3.63 17.58 1.13
N ARG A 230 -3.54 16.24 1.34
CA ARG A 230 -2.45 15.63 2.11
C ARG A 230 -1.22 15.47 1.25
N LEU A 231 -0.06 15.55 1.89
CA LEU A 231 1.24 15.40 1.27
C LEU A 231 1.89 14.08 1.69
N ILE A 232 2.34 13.31 0.70
CA ILE A 232 3.15 12.11 0.88
C ILE A 232 4.56 12.39 0.36
N THR A 233 5.58 11.96 1.08
CA THR A 233 6.95 11.96 0.56
C THR A 233 7.50 10.54 0.46
N HIS A 234 8.22 10.23 -0.62
CA HIS A 234 9.18 9.13 -0.65
C HIS A 234 10.48 9.65 -0.04
N ALA A 235 10.94 9.05 1.01
CA ALA A 235 12.13 9.49 1.73
C ALA A 235 12.78 8.31 2.45
N ARG A 236 13.88 7.79 1.91
CA ARG A 236 14.64 6.69 2.49
C ARG A 236 15.80 7.21 3.33
N GLY A 237 16.51 8.21 2.84
CA GLY A 237 17.68 8.80 3.47
C GLY A 237 17.35 9.70 4.65
N LYS A 238 18.33 9.88 5.54
CA LYS A 238 18.22 10.77 6.71
C LYS A 238 17.76 12.18 6.33
N GLU A 239 18.44 12.81 5.35
CA GLU A 239 18.17 14.20 4.98
C GLU A 239 16.75 14.37 4.41
N ALA A 240 16.34 13.48 3.51
CA ALA A 240 15.00 13.45 2.93
C ALA A 240 13.91 13.25 4.00
N THR A 241 14.13 12.32 4.95
CA THR A 241 13.23 12.08 6.08
C THR A 241 13.13 13.31 6.99
N LEU A 242 14.27 13.94 7.31
CA LEU A 242 14.32 15.13 8.16
C LEU A 242 13.58 16.32 7.52
N TYR A 243 13.83 16.57 6.24
CA TYR A 243 13.15 17.64 5.50
C TYR A 243 11.65 17.39 5.41
N SER A 244 11.24 16.14 5.17
CA SER A 244 9.83 15.75 5.15
C SER A 244 9.15 16.02 6.48
N ALA A 245 9.79 15.63 7.59
CA ALA A 245 9.25 15.87 8.93
C ALA A 245 9.13 17.38 9.24
N ARG A 246 10.13 18.19 8.91
CA ARG A 246 10.12 19.65 9.11
C ARG A 246 9.08 20.36 8.25
N ALA A 247 8.86 19.89 7.03
CA ALA A 247 7.81 20.40 6.14
C ALA A 247 6.40 19.96 6.57
N LYS A 248 6.26 19.16 7.64
CA LYS A 248 4.99 18.64 8.15
C LYS A 248 4.25 17.78 7.13
N THR A 249 4.99 16.92 6.45
CA THR A 249 4.40 15.92 5.54
C THR A 249 3.43 15.04 6.32
N ASP A 250 2.26 14.75 5.75
CA ASP A 250 1.23 13.95 6.42
C ASP A 250 1.65 12.48 6.55
N CYS A 251 2.37 11.95 5.55
CA CYS A 251 2.93 10.61 5.60
C CYS A 251 4.30 10.54 4.91
N ILE A 252 5.28 10.02 5.63
CA ILE A 252 6.63 9.74 5.11
C ILE A 252 6.71 8.27 4.75
N PHE A 253 6.96 7.96 3.49
CA PHE A 253 7.14 6.58 3.05
C PHE A 253 8.60 6.16 3.24
N HIS A 254 8.78 4.94 3.73
CA HIS A 254 10.03 4.26 4.04
C HIS A 254 10.70 4.76 5.33
N ALA A 255 11.28 5.96 5.33
CA ALA A 255 12.08 6.52 6.43
C ALA A 255 13.22 5.59 6.89
N SER A 256 13.80 4.79 5.96
CA SER A 256 14.67 3.65 6.25
C SER A 256 15.91 4.02 7.06
N TYR A 257 16.51 5.18 6.77
CA TYR A 257 17.76 5.64 7.39
C TYR A 257 17.55 6.86 8.31
N GLY A 258 16.34 6.96 8.91
CA GLY A 258 16.06 7.97 9.91
C GLY A 258 16.95 7.82 11.16
N ASP A 259 17.20 8.92 11.86
CA ASP A 259 17.92 8.94 13.14
C ASP A 259 17.09 9.64 14.23
N ASP A 260 17.72 9.84 15.38
CA ASP A 260 17.04 10.43 16.54
C ASP A 260 16.56 11.88 16.25
N GLU A 261 17.29 12.67 15.43
CA GLU A 261 16.85 14.01 15.00
C GLU A 261 15.60 13.92 14.10
N CYS A 262 15.56 12.95 13.19
CA CYS A 262 14.39 12.67 12.37
C CYS A 262 13.19 12.31 13.25
N LEU A 263 13.39 11.43 14.24
CA LEU A 263 12.35 10.99 15.15
C LEU A 263 11.77 12.15 15.97
N GLU A 264 12.62 13.03 16.50
CA GLU A 264 12.19 14.22 17.23
C GLU A 264 11.28 15.12 16.38
N GLU A 265 11.68 15.40 15.13
CA GLU A 265 10.90 16.25 14.22
C GLU A 265 9.60 15.56 13.75
N ILE A 266 9.61 14.23 13.53
CA ILE A 266 8.41 13.43 13.18
C ILE A 266 7.39 13.52 14.32
N VAL A 267 7.79 13.26 15.55
CA VAL A 267 6.92 13.32 16.73
C VAL A 267 6.39 14.74 16.96
N LYS A 268 7.28 15.73 16.89
CA LYS A 268 6.93 17.15 17.10
C LYS A 268 5.90 17.65 16.09
N ASN A 269 5.99 17.22 14.84
CA ASN A 269 5.13 17.69 13.76
C ASN A 269 3.93 16.76 13.48
N GLY A 270 3.83 15.61 14.17
CA GLY A 270 2.72 14.68 14.06
C GLY A 270 2.65 13.94 12.71
N CYS A 271 3.81 13.72 12.07
CA CYS A 271 3.86 12.96 10.83
C CYS A 271 3.59 11.47 11.08
N THR A 272 3.00 10.80 10.11
CA THR A 272 2.89 9.33 10.09
C THR A 272 4.00 8.72 9.22
N ILE A 273 4.26 7.44 9.38
CA ILE A 273 5.21 6.72 8.51
C ILE A 273 4.51 5.51 7.89
N SER A 274 4.73 5.26 6.60
CA SER A 274 4.44 3.99 5.96
C SER A 274 5.77 3.29 5.64
N PRO A 275 6.17 2.29 6.44
CA PRO A 275 7.48 1.63 6.35
C PRO A 275 7.79 0.97 5.02
N THR A 276 6.82 0.24 4.46
CA THR A 276 6.94 -0.43 3.15
C THR A 276 8.08 -1.46 3.13
N LEU A 277 8.14 -2.27 4.16
CA LEU A 277 9.23 -3.23 4.39
C LEU A 277 9.08 -4.51 3.56
N THR A 278 7.88 -4.82 3.10
CA THR A 278 7.60 -6.04 2.32
C THR A 278 8.47 -6.12 1.08
N LEU A 279 8.63 -5.01 0.34
CA LEU A 279 9.50 -4.95 -0.85
C LEU A 279 10.95 -5.32 -0.51
N LEU A 280 11.51 -4.71 0.53
CA LEU A 280 12.89 -4.96 0.95
C LEU A 280 13.09 -6.40 1.43
N VAL A 281 12.17 -6.89 2.27
CA VAL A 281 12.26 -8.24 2.85
C VAL A 281 12.12 -9.30 1.77
N ASN A 282 11.19 -9.15 0.83
CA ASN A 282 11.04 -10.08 -0.28
C ASN A 282 12.29 -10.13 -1.16
N ASN A 283 12.92 -8.97 -1.42
CA ASN A 283 14.15 -8.91 -2.21
C ASN A 283 15.28 -9.75 -1.60
N PHE A 284 15.53 -9.65 -0.30
CA PHE A 284 16.64 -10.42 0.27
C PHE A 284 16.25 -11.85 0.67
N GLU A 285 14.96 -12.15 0.90
CA GLU A 285 14.54 -13.49 1.29
C GLU A 285 14.48 -14.45 0.10
N PHE A 286 14.02 -14.01 -1.07
CA PHE A 286 13.76 -14.95 -2.17
C PHE A 286 13.98 -14.43 -3.60
N SER A 287 14.46 -13.21 -3.82
CA SER A 287 14.82 -12.80 -5.19
C SER A 287 15.97 -13.65 -5.73
N GLN A 288 15.92 -13.95 -7.03
CA GLN A 288 16.96 -14.77 -7.68
C GLN A 288 17.87 -13.87 -8.53
N PRO A 289 19.19 -14.11 -8.53
CA PRO A 289 20.16 -13.32 -9.32
C PRO A 289 19.90 -13.30 -10.83
N THR A 290 19.16 -14.29 -11.34
CA THR A 290 18.85 -14.46 -12.77
C THR A 290 17.64 -13.68 -13.24
N ASP A 291 16.88 -13.07 -12.35
CA ASP A 291 15.58 -12.49 -12.66
C ASP A 291 15.63 -10.98 -12.99
N GLY A 292 16.77 -10.47 -13.43
CA GLY A 292 16.90 -9.04 -13.82
C GLY A 292 16.73 -8.04 -12.64
N ALA A 293 15.79 -8.30 -11.77
CA ALA A 293 15.54 -7.53 -10.55
C ALA A 293 16.49 -7.90 -9.39
N GLY A 294 17.37 -8.89 -9.55
CA GLY A 294 18.11 -9.49 -8.44
C GLY A 294 19.61 -9.20 -8.33
N ASN A 295 20.22 -8.64 -9.34
CA ASN A 295 21.68 -8.44 -9.33
C ASN A 295 22.10 -7.28 -8.41
N GLY A 296 22.49 -7.61 -7.19
CA GLY A 296 22.99 -6.66 -6.20
C GLY A 296 21.93 -6.03 -5.29
N TRP A 297 20.65 -6.23 -5.58
CA TRP A 297 19.55 -5.66 -4.79
C TRP A 297 19.36 -6.39 -3.46
N SER A 298 19.63 -7.69 -3.42
CA SER A 298 19.44 -8.51 -2.21
C SER A 298 20.26 -7.98 -1.01
N ASP A 299 21.55 -7.72 -1.21
CA ASP A 299 22.42 -7.25 -0.13
C ASP A 299 22.07 -5.80 0.29
N HIS A 300 21.77 -4.93 -0.68
CA HIS A 300 21.34 -3.56 -0.39
C HIS A 300 19.97 -3.54 0.32
N SER A 301 19.02 -4.29 -0.16
CA SER A 301 17.71 -4.41 0.47
C SER A 301 17.81 -4.94 1.90
N LYS A 302 18.73 -5.87 2.16
CA LYS A 302 18.99 -6.37 3.51
C LYS A 302 19.59 -5.29 4.41
N MET A 303 20.61 -4.58 3.94
CA MET A 303 21.25 -3.48 4.71
C MET A 303 20.22 -2.38 5.02
N GLU A 304 19.42 -2.00 4.04
CA GLU A 304 18.37 -1.00 4.23
C GLU A 304 17.29 -1.49 5.21
N ALA A 305 16.84 -2.73 5.08
CA ALA A 305 15.86 -3.31 5.98
C ALA A 305 16.37 -3.35 7.43
N GLU A 306 17.63 -3.73 7.66
CA GLU A 306 18.25 -3.74 8.99
C GLU A 306 18.28 -2.33 9.62
N ALA A 307 18.66 -1.30 8.84
CA ALA A 307 18.60 0.09 9.29
C ALA A 307 17.17 0.54 9.58
N ALA A 308 16.23 0.20 8.70
CA ALA A 308 14.81 0.51 8.85
C ALA A 308 14.21 -0.15 10.10
N PHE A 309 14.55 -1.42 10.38
CA PHE A 309 14.07 -2.10 11.59
C PHE A 309 14.51 -1.40 12.87
N GLU A 310 15.74 -0.89 12.92
CA GLU A 310 16.23 -0.14 14.07
C GLU A 310 15.46 1.16 14.27
N PHE A 311 15.36 1.98 13.23
CA PHE A 311 14.71 3.29 13.31
C PHE A 311 13.20 3.16 13.56
N LEU A 312 12.52 2.31 12.80
CA LEU A 312 11.06 2.16 12.88
C LEU A 312 10.59 1.51 14.19
N SER A 313 11.42 0.63 14.80
CA SER A 313 11.16 0.15 16.16
C SER A 313 11.23 1.27 17.21
N LYS A 314 12.12 2.24 17.03
CA LYS A 314 12.17 3.44 17.89
C LYS A 314 10.94 4.33 17.63
N ALA A 315 10.57 4.52 16.37
CA ALA A 315 9.40 5.31 15.99
C ALA A 315 8.10 4.73 16.57
N HIS A 316 7.91 3.40 16.46
CA HIS A 316 6.78 2.70 17.07
C HIS A 316 6.74 2.93 18.61
N LYS A 317 7.86 2.72 19.31
CA LYS A 317 7.95 2.93 20.76
C LYS A 317 7.72 4.38 21.17
N ALA A 318 8.02 5.33 20.31
CA ALA A 318 7.74 6.76 20.51
C ALA A 318 6.27 7.13 20.22
N GLY A 319 5.45 6.19 19.77
CA GLY A 319 4.03 6.40 19.46
C GLY A 319 3.75 7.00 18.07
N VAL A 320 4.74 7.00 17.17
CA VAL A 320 4.51 7.41 15.78
C VAL A 320 3.56 6.40 15.10
N PRO A 321 2.44 6.84 14.50
CA PRO A 321 1.58 5.93 13.77
C PRO A 321 2.32 5.33 12.56
N LEU A 322 2.45 3.99 12.54
CA LEU A 322 2.98 3.26 11.40
C LEU A 322 1.82 2.72 10.58
N LEU A 323 1.71 3.20 9.34
CA LEU A 323 0.68 2.79 8.38
C LEU A 323 1.17 1.57 7.60
N THR A 324 0.27 0.69 7.19
CA THR A 324 0.62 -0.45 6.35
C THR A 324 0.68 -0.05 4.88
N GLY A 325 1.77 -0.39 4.22
CA GLY A 325 1.97 -0.18 2.79
C GLY A 325 2.98 -1.19 2.26
N THR A 326 2.76 -1.73 1.08
CA THR A 326 3.56 -2.85 0.55
C THR A 326 4.41 -2.51 -0.65
N ASP A 327 4.18 -1.35 -1.28
CA ASP A 327 4.76 -0.99 -2.57
C ASP A 327 4.45 -2.06 -3.65
N SER A 328 3.22 -2.60 -3.60
CA SER A 328 2.81 -3.61 -4.55
C SER A 328 2.67 -3.03 -5.96
N GLY A 329 3.07 -3.82 -6.93
CA GLY A 329 3.18 -3.44 -8.32
C GLY A 329 4.47 -3.92 -8.96
N PHE A 330 5.40 -4.44 -8.18
CA PHE A 330 6.62 -5.08 -8.65
C PHE A 330 6.47 -6.60 -8.73
N ALA A 331 7.31 -7.24 -9.55
CA ALA A 331 7.36 -8.70 -9.65
C ALA A 331 7.64 -9.38 -8.32
N ILE A 332 8.39 -8.72 -7.44
CA ILE A 332 8.76 -9.19 -6.09
C ILE A 332 7.64 -8.97 -5.07
N THR A 333 6.71 -8.03 -5.33
CA THR A 333 5.52 -7.73 -4.53
C THR A 333 4.27 -7.71 -5.41
N PRO A 334 3.91 -8.86 -6.05
CA PRO A 334 2.77 -8.90 -6.94
C PRO A 334 1.45 -8.66 -6.21
N TYR A 335 0.51 -8.07 -6.95
CA TYR A 335 -0.80 -7.68 -6.40
C TYR A 335 -1.56 -8.88 -5.83
N GLY A 336 -2.10 -8.70 -4.63
CA GLY A 336 -2.90 -9.70 -3.94
C GLY A 336 -2.12 -10.85 -3.31
N GLU A 337 -0.76 -10.77 -3.25
CA GLU A 337 0.07 -11.86 -2.75
C GLU A 337 0.68 -11.59 -1.36
N TRP A 338 1.37 -10.47 -1.20
CA TRP A 338 2.20 -10.23 -0.03
C TRP A 338 1.74 -9.09 0.87
N HIS A 339 0.55 -8.54 0.65
CA HIS A 339 0.07 -7.39 1.42
C HIS A 339 0.10 -7.63 2.94
N ALA A 340 -0.36 -8.81 3.41
CA ALA A 340 -0.34 -9.15 4.82
C ALA A 340 1.06 -9.44 5.38
N LYS A 341 2.09 -9.60 4.53
CA LYS A 341 3.47 -9.80 4.97
C LYS A 341 4.01 -8.58 5.71
N GLU A 342 3.56 -7.37 5.38
CA GLU A 342 3.92 -6.16 6.10
C GLU A 342 3.59 -6.28 7.60
N LEU A 343 2.43 -6.87 7.94
CA LEU A 343 2.01 -7.10 9.31
C LEU A 343 2.91 -8.12 10.03
N VAL A 344 3.28 -9.19 9.33
CA VAL A 344 4.22 -10.20 9.85
C VAL A 344 5.56 -9.55 10.17
N ILE A 345 6.03 -8.65 9.30
CA ILE A 345 7.27 -7.90 9.49
C ILE A 345 7.17 -6.97 10.70
N TYR A 346 6.04 -6.29 10.89
CA TYR A 346 5.81 -5.41 12.05
C TYR A 346 5.91 -6.18 13.36
N VAL A 347 5.28 -7.35 13.45
CA VAL A 347 5.36 -8.21 14.64
C VAL A 347 6.79 -8.73 14.83
N LYS A 348 7.40 -9.27 13.77
CA LYS A 348 8.68 -9.96 13.84
C LYS A 348 9.86 -9.02 14.12
N TYR A 349 9.86 -7.83 13.53
CA TYR A 349 11.04 -6.97 13.51
C TYR A 349 10.84 -5.61 14.20
N LEU A 350 9.61 -5.08 14.27
CA LEU A 350 9.37 -3.79 14.91
C LEU A 350 8.89 -3.90 16.35
N GLY A 351 8.55 -5.14 16.79
CA GLY A 351 8.13 -5.41 18.16
C GLY A 351 6.67 -5.04 18.45
N MET A 352 5.84 -4.93 17.42
CA MET A 352 4.39 -4.82 17.59
C MET A 352 3.79 -6.14 18.05
N THR A 353 2.72 -6.06 18.80
CA THR A 353 1.81 -7.21 19.00
C THR A 353 0.98 -7.44 17.74
N GLU A 354 0.40 -8.63 17.59
CA GLU A 354 -0.51 -8.96 16.49
C GLU A 354 -1.69 -7.97 16.42
N GLY A 355 -2.22 -7.58 17.58
CA GLY A 355 -3.32 -6.61 17.65
C GLY A 355 -2.92 -5.20 17.22
N GLU A 356 -1.70 -4.74 17.55
CA GLU A 356 -1.18 -3.46 17.07
C GLU A 356 -0.95 -3.49 15.57
N ALA A 357 -0.38 -4.58 15.04
CA ALA A 357 -0.17 -4.76 13.60
C ALA A 357 -1.52 -4.80 12.84
N LEU A 358 -2.51 -5.55 13.34
CA LEU A 358 -3.83 -5.60 12.73
C LEU A 358 -4.54 -4.24 12.78
N ARG A 359 -4.42 -3.51 13.90
CA ARG A 359 -4.95 -2.16 14.01
C ARG A 359 -4.26 -1.18 13.07
N SER A 360 -2.95 -1.35 12.84
CA SER A 360 -2.20 -0.59 11.83
C SER A 360 -2.81 -0.79 10.44
N ALA A 361 -3.16 -2.02 10.06
CA ALA A 361 -3.77 -2.34 8.75
C ALA A 361 -5.27 -2.03 8.64
N THR A 362 -5.89 -1.53 9.70
CA THR A 362 -7.31 -1.18 9.73
C THR A 362 -7.49 0.31 10.03
N SER A 363 -7.88 0.68 11.23
CA SER A 363 -8.25 2.06 11.55
C SER A 363 -7.10 3.06 11.40
N VAL A 364 -5.86 2.67 11.71
CA VAL A 364 -4.71 3.58 11.66
C VAL A 364 -4.38 3.96 10.20
N SER A 365 -4.28 2.98 9.30
CA SER A 365 -4.03 3.24 7.88
C SER A 365 -5.24 3.86 7.19
N ALA A 366 -6.45 3.40 7.52
CA ALA A 366 -7.66 3.95 6.92
C ALA A 366 -7.85 5.44 7.23
N ALA A 367 -7.47 5.92 8.41
CA ALA A 367 -7.55 7.33 8.78
C ALA A 367 -6.74 8.25 7.84
N PHE A 368 -5.75 7.71 7.16
CA PHE A 368 -4.96 8.45 6.15
C PHE A 368 -5.69 8.58 4.81
N LEU A 369 -6.67 7.72 4.51
CA LEU A 369 -7.35 7.73 3.22
C LEU A 369 -8.36 8.85 3.10
N ASN A 370 -8.77 9.13 1.86
CA ASN A 370 -9.96 9.92 1.62
C ASN A 370 -11.17 9.19 2.23
N ASP A 371 -12.06 9.93 2.89
CA ASP A 371 -13.18 9.33 3.67
C ASP A 371 -12.74 8.44 4.86
N GLY A 372 -11.50 8.61 5.34
CA GLY A 372 -10.90 7.77 6.39
C GLY A 372 -11.68 7.72 7.71
N ASP A 373 -12.47 8.75 8.01
CA ASP A 373 -13.34 8.80 9.18
C ASP A 373 -14.43 7.72 9.17
N ARG A 374 -14.75 7.17 7.99
CA ARG A 374 -15.77 6.14 7.80
C ARG A 374 -15.22 4.77 7.44
N LEU A 375 -13.89 4.59 7.44
CA LEU A 375 -13.21 3.36 7.02
C LEU A 375 -12.45 2.70 8.18
N GLY A 376 -12.09 1.45 8.04
CA GLY A 376 -11.13 0.72 8.86
C GLY A 376 -11.56 0.40 10.30
N ALA A 377 -12.81 0.65 10.67
CA ALA A 377 -13.32 0.23 11.97
C ALA A 377 -14.79 -0.21 11.89
N LEU A 378 -15.17 -1.11 12.80
CA LEU A 378 -16.54 -1.60 12.94
C LEU A 378 -17.22 -0.87 14.11
N GLU A 379 -17.79 0.29 13.81
CA GLU A 379 -18.59 1.08 14.75
C GLU A 379 -19.74 1.80 14.02
N PRO A 380 -20.81 2.17 14.73
CA PRO A 380 -21.95 2.85 14.10
C PRO A 380 -21.55 4.11 13.33
N GLY A 381 -22.07 4.25 12.10
CA GLY A 381 -21.82 5.37 11.21
C GLY A 381 -20.66 5.16 10.24
N ARG A 382 -19.98 4.01 10.29
CA ARG A 382 -18.93 3.65 9.32
C ARG A 382 -19.46 2.74 8.22
N HIS A 383 -18.75 2.70 7.09
CA HIS A 383 -19.02 1.74 6.04
C HIS A 383 -18.83 0.31 6.53
N ALA A 384 -19.73 -0.56 6.12
CA ALA A 384 -19.68 -1.98 6.45
C ALA A 384 -18.71 -2.74 5.52
N ASP A 385 -17.43 -2.33 5.50
CA ASP A 385 -16.36 -3.05 4.81
C ASP A 385 -15.79 -4.06 5.78
N ILE A 386 -16.11 -5.34 5.62
CA ILE A 386 -15.97 -6.38 6.64
C ILE A 386 -15.33 -7.63 6.05
N ILE A 387 -14.47 -8.26 6.83
CA ILE A 387 -13.92 -9.60 6.54
C ILE A 387 -14.42 -10.58 7.59
N VAL A 388 -14.93 -11.72 7.15
CA VAL A 388 -15.15 -12.92 7.97
C VAL A 388 -14.02 -13.89 7.69
N PHE A 389 -13.23 -14.22 8.71
CA PHE A 389 -11.96 -14.92 8.59
C PHE A 389 -11.96 -16.23 9.37
N ASP A 390 -11.49 -17.31 8.74
CA ASP A 390 -11.34 -18.63 9.34
C ASP A 390 -9.98 -18.76 10.03
N GLY A 391 -9.92 -18.30 11.27
CA GLY A 391 -8.71 -18.27 12.07
C GLY A 391 -8.74 -17.20 13.13
N ASN A 392 -7.58 -16.92 13.74
CA ASN A 392 -7.44 -15.85 14.71
C ASN A 392 -6.15 -15.05 14.47
N PRO A 393 -6.21 -13.94 13.73
CA PRO A 393 -5.03 -13.11 13.44
C PRO A 393 -4.35 -12.53 14.69
N LEU A 394 -5.03 -12.48 15.83
CA LEU A 394 -4.45 -12.02 17.09
C LEU A 394 -3.60 -13.10 17.80
N GLU A 395 -3.69 -14.35 17.37
CA GLU A 395 -2.82 -15.45 17.83
C GLU A 395 -1.63 -15.66 16.87
N ASP A 396 -1.85 -15.46 15.58
CA ASP A 396 -0.83 -15.56 14.53
C ASP A 396 -1.26 -14.69 13.33
N ILE A 397 -0.66 -13.54 13.21
CA ILE A 397 -0.93 -12.59 12.14
C ILE A 397 -0.58 -13.15 10.76
N GLY A 398 0.33 -14.12 10.68
CA GLY A 398 0.73 -14.79 9.45
C GLY A 398 -0.40 -15.57 8.78
N GLN A 399 -1.46 -15.93 9.51
CA GLN A 399 -2.65 -16.56 8.93
C GLN A 399 -3.30 -15.70 7.84
N LEU A 400 -3.16 -14.38 7.88
CA LEU A 400 -3.70 -13.46 6.86
C LEU A 400 -3.04 -13.61 5.48
N LEU A 401 -1.89 -14.27 5.39
CA LEU A 401 -1.27 -14.62 4.11
C LEU A 401 -2.04 -15.70 3.34
N ASP A 402 -2.86 -16.50 4.02
CA ASP A 402 -3.69 -17.53 3.41
C ASP A 402 -5.08 -16.98 3.05
N LYS A 403 -5.22 -16.52 1.81
CA LYS A 403 -6.46 -15.95 1.28
C LYS A 403 -7.65 -16.92 1.33
N SER A 404 -7.42 -18.24 1.35
CA SER A 404 -8.48 -19.25 1.41
C SER A 404 -9.26 -19.23 2.74
N ARG A 405 -8.69 -18.58 3.76
CA ARG A 405 -9.33 -18.37 5.07
C ARG A 405 -10.34 -17.22 5.07
N MET A 406 -10.38 -16.37 4.04
CA MET A 406 -11.38 -15.31 3.92
C MET A 406 -12.71 -15.89 3.44
N LYS A 407 -13.66 -16.08 4.35
CA LYS A 407 -14.99 -16.66 4.05
C LYS A 407 -15.90 -15.63 3.39
N HIS A 408 -15.86 -14.39 3.87
CA HIS A 408 -16.54 -13.27 3.27
C HIS A 408 -15.61 -12.07 3.22
N ILE A 409 -15.66 -11.35 2.12
CA ILE A 409 -15.11 -10.00 1.98
C ILE A 409 -16.28 -9.14 1.53
N MET A 410 -16.66 -8.18 2.36
CA MET A 410 -17.82 -7.33 2.11
C MET A 410 -17.37 -5.89 1.88
N LEU A 411 -18.02 -5.24 0.91
CA LEU A 411 -17.97 -3.79 0.69
C LEU A 411 -19.38 -3.23 0.92
N ALA A 412 -19.49 -2.25 1.81
CA ALA A 412 -20.78 -1.67 2.20
C ALA A 412 -21.82 -2.75 2.57
N GLY A 413 -21.40 -3.79 3.27
CA GLY A 413 -22.25 -4.88 3.74
C GLY A 413 -22.60 -5.94 2.69
N GLU A 414 -22.18 -5.80 1.45
CA GLU A 414 -22.45 -6.76 0.39
C GLU A 414 -21.19 -7.56 0.06
N ASP A 415 -21.33 -8.87 -0.06
CA ASP A 415 -20.23 -9.75 -0.49
C ASP A 415 -19.72 -9.33 -1.86
N ILE A 416 -18.39 -9.32 -2.01
CA ILE A 416 -17.79 -9.06 -3.31
C ILE A 416 -18.10 -10.20 -4.27
N SER A 417 -18.38 -9.85 -5.53
CA SER A 417 -18.66 -10.80 -6.60
C SER A 417 -17.52 -10.92 -7.63
N VAL A 418 -16.36 -10.32 -7.31
CA VAL A 418 -15.19 -10.33 -8.19
C VAL A 418 -14.63 -11.74 -8.28
N THR A 419 -14.34 -12.16 -9.51
CA THR A 419 -13.59 -13.38 -9.79
C THR A 419 -12.42 -13.03 -10.69
N THR A 420 -11.23 -13.50 -10.32
CA THR A 420 -10.06 -13.41 -11.20
C THR A 420 -9.85 -14.73 -11.92
N HIS A 421 -9.35 -14.64 -13.13
CA HIS A 421 -8.96 -15.78 -13.96
C HIS A 421 -7.45 -15.71 -14.27
N GLU A 422 -6.88 -16.79 -14.73
CA GLU A 422 -5.51 -16.79 -15.24
C GLU A 422 -5.42 -15.91 -16.49
N ILE A 423 -4.33 -15.17 -16.60
CA ILE A 423 -4.09 -14.29 -17.73
C ILE A 423 -3.41 -15.11 -18.82
N ASP A 424 -3.99 -15.13 -20.03
CA ASP A 424 -3.32 -15.69 -21.21
C ASP A 424 -2.44 -14.63 -21.88
N THR A 425 -1.18 -14.60 -21.45
CA THR A 425 -0.19 -13.63 -21.95
C THR A 425 0.16 -13.84 -23.42
N LYS A 426 -0.14 -15.00 -24.01
CA LYS A 426 0.11 -15.29 -25.43
C LYS A 426 -0.82 -14.53 -26.37
N GLN A 427 -1.93 -14.02 -25.85
CA GLN A 427 -2.89 -13.21 -26.60
C GLN A 427 -2.51 -11.72 -26.61
N VAL A 428 -1.53 -11.31 -25.82
CA VAL A 428 -1.09 -9.90 -25.75
C VAL A 428 -0.06 -9.64 -26.85
N SER A 429 -0.13 -8.45 -27.47
CA SER A 429 0.82 -8.08 -28.53
C SER A 429 2.26 -8.04 -28.01
N GLU A 430 3.22 -8.22 -28.91
CA GLU A 430 4.65 -8.37 -28.61
C GLU A 430 5.26 -7.22 -27.77
N PHE A 431 4.62 -6.07 -27.64
CA PHE A 431 5.11 -4.93 -26.85
C PHE A 431 4.78 -4.98 -25.36
N SER A 432 4.07 -6.00 -24.90
CA SER A 432 3.57 -6.04 -23.52
C SER A 432 3.91 -7.29 -22.74
N TYR A 433 4.77 -8.15 -23.25
CA TYR A 433 4.98 -9.50 -22.70
C TYR A 433 5.76 -9.54 -21.40
N ASP A 434 6.71 -8.67 -21.21
CA ASP A 434 7.52 -8.70 -19.98
C ASP A 434 6.72 -8.27 -18.73
N MET A 435 5.59 -7.61 -18.93
CA MET A 435 4.70 -7.23 -17.83
C MET A 435 4.00 -8.39 -17.13
N TRP A 436 4.01 -9.57 -17.73
CA TRP A 436 3.35 -10.76 -17.21
C TRP A 436 4.33 -11.85 -16.76
N SER A 437 5.60 -11.54 -16.78
CA SER A 437 6.64 -12.51 -16.49
C SER A 437 6.60 -12.99 -15.05
N ASP A 438 7.28 -14.08 -14.81
CA ASP A 438 7.43 -14.80 -13.56
C ASP A 438 7.46 -13.93 -12.32
N MET A 439 6.30 -13.78 -11.73
CA MET A 439 6.13 -13.06 -10.48
C MET A 439 6.51 -13.96 -9.31
N TYR A 440 6.94 -13.35 -8.23
CA TYR A 440 7.19 -14.05 -6.97
C TYR A 440 5.89 -14.25 -6.18
N THR A 441 4.97 -15.04 -6.75
CA THR A 441 3.77 -15.48 -6.03
C THR A 441 4.16 -16.39 -4.85
N GLN A 442 3.27 -16.56 -3.89
CA GLN A 442 3.51 -17.45 -2.75
C GLN A 442 3.74 -18.90 -3.21
N GLU A 443 3.05 -19.34 -4.25
CA GLU A 443 3.21 -20.68 -4.83
C GLU A 443 4.62 -20.83 -5.44
N ARG A 444 5.04 -19.88 -6.30
CA ARG A 444 6.38 -19.91 -6.89
C ARG A 444 7.49 -19.87 -5.83
N VAL A 445 7.36 -19.06 -4.80
CA VAL A 445 8.36 -19.01 -3.71
C VAL A 445 8.47 -20.33 -2.98
N LYS A 446 7.36 -21.06 -2.78
CA LYS A 446 7.38 -22.42 -2.22
C LYS A 446 8.12 -23.40 -3.13
N GLU A 447 7.88 -23.35 -4.43
CA GLU A 447 8.55 -24.20 -5.43
C GLU A 447 10.06 -23.93 -5.48
N LEU A 448 10.47 -22.68 -5.53
CA LEU A 448 11.88 -22.28 -5.49
C LEU A 448 12.58 -22.78 -4.22
N SER A 449 11.93 -22.63 -3.06
CA SER A 449 12.47 -23.09 -1.78
C SER A 449 12.63 -24.62 -1.73
N ASN A 450 11.73 -25.38 -2.34
CA ASN A 450 11.80 -26.82 -2.43
C ASN A 450 12.90 -27.28 -3.40
N SER A 451 13.08 -26.60 -4.53
CA SER A 451 14.14 -26.92 -5.50
C SER A 451 15.54 -26.66 -4.93
N ILE A 452 15.74 -25.57 -4.20
CA ILE A 452 17.02 -25.28 -3.53
C ILE A 452 17.35 -26.32 -2.47
N ARG A 453 16.36 -26.77 -1.71
CA ARG A 453 16.56 -27.85 -0.71
C ARG A 453 16.89 -29.19 -1.34
N SER A 454 16.36 -29.53 -2.51
CA SER A 454 16.68 -30.76 -3.22
C SER A 454 18.11 -30.74 -3.78
N ILE A 455 18.56 -29.59 -4.31
CA ILE A 455 19.95 -29.44 -4.81
C ILE A 455 20.97 -29.46 -3.68
N ALA A 456 20.63 -28.99 -2.48
CA ALA A 456 21.52 -29.01 -1.31
C ALA A 456 21.57 -30.43 -0.63
N ALA A 457 20.68 -31.31 -1.01
CA ALA A 457 20.63 -32.70 -0.49
C ALA A 457 21.32 -33.71 -1.41
N GLU A 458 21.71 -33.37 -2.63
CA GLU A 458 22.56 -34.13 -3.55
C GLU A 458 24.04 -33.74 -3.39
#